data_0cf0eaab0fbde75521b47a659b8eca54
#
_entry.id   0cf0eaab0fbde75521b47a659b8eca54
#
_cell.length_a   1.000
_cell.length_b   1.000
_cell.length_c   1.000
_cell.angle_alpha   90.00
_cell.angle_beta   90.00
_cell.angle_gamma   90.00
#
_symmetry.space_group_name_H-M   'P 1'
#
loop_
_entity.id
_entity.type
_entity.pdbx_description
1 polymer ?
#
loop_
_entity_poly.entity_id
_entity_poly.type
_entity_poly.pdbx_seq_one_letter_code
_entity_poly.pdbx_strand_id
1 'polypeptide(L)'
;MKKLILIALAVSIITGFAVFQFASSLKGGSNQKTQPVVVAVETIPKGTTILPEMITVKQVPVDFVNPLSVSNGEDVTGRITRESIEADEPVLSTRLSDVNQVNNSLSYAVDQNYRAMTIQTDEITGVAGYISKGDHVDLVATMINSADESKRVMSQTVIENIEVLEVGSKETTKSGDAATSVTVLVPEQSILKVNYALTEGKYRLILRSPVDGTIANPAPYAP
;
A
#
# COMPACT_ATOMS: atom_id res chain seq x y z
N MET A 1 5.15 69.48 49.72
CA MET A 1 5.49 69.03 48.34
C MET A 1 6.46 67.84 48.33
N LYS A 2 7.58 67.82 49.04
CA LYS A 2 8.56 66.72 49.04
C LYS A 2 7.97 65.34 49.43
N LYS A 3 7.04 65.30 50.43
CA LYS A 3 6.39 64.03 50.86
C LYS A 3 5.45 63.44 49.83
N LEU A 4 4.74 64.26 49.02
CA LEU A 4 3.88 63.81 47.93
C LEU A 4 4.67 63.21 46.77
N ILE A 5 5.82 63.76 46.46
CA ILE A 5 6.74 63.30 45.46
C ILE A 5 7.29 61.89 45.81
N LEU A 6 7.65 61.73 47.12
CA LEU A 6 8.14 60.45 47.63
C LEU A 6 7.05 59.33 47.56
N ILE A 7 5.81 59.68 47.89
CA ILE A 7 4.68 58.72 47.78
C ILE A 7 4.39 58.39 46.36
N ALA A 8 4.41 59.36 45.42
CA ALA A 8 4.20 59.10 43.99
C ALA A 8 5.31 58.20 43.40
N LEU A 9 6.56 58.40 43.80
CA LEU A 9 7.69 57.58 43.40
C LEU A 9 7.54 56.10 43.89
N ALA A 10 7.17 55.97 45.20
CA ALA A 10 6.94 54.63 45.77
C ALA A 10 5.81 53.86 45.05
N VAL A 11 4.69 54.51 44.74
CA VAL A 11 3.56 53.94 44.02
C VAL A 11 3.98 53.54 42.57
N SER A 12 4.75 54.43 41.93
CA SER A 12 5.26 54.13 40.56
C SER A 12 6.16 52.88 40.50
N ILE A 13 7.05 52.72 41.51
CA ILE A 13 7.94 51.55 41.61
C ILE A 13 7.12 50.25 41.85
N ILE A 14 6.15 50.34 42.79
CA ILE A 14 5.30 49.18 43.10
C ILE A 14 4.48 48.77 41.87
N THR A 15 3.88 49.74 41.15
CA THR A 15 3.12 49.47 39.94
C THR A 15 4.01 48.89 38.83
N GLY A 16 5.20 49.47 38.64
CA GLY A 16 6.16 48.93 37.66
C GLY A 16 6.60 47.50 37.98
N PHE A 17 6.84 47.21 39.27
CA PHE A 17 7.17 45.87 39.73
C PHE A 17 6.01 44.87 39.54
N ALA A 18 4.79 45.28 39.84
CA ALA A 18 3.59 44.45 39.64
C ALA A 18 3.35 44.13 38.16
N VAL A 19 3.52 45.14 37.29
CA VAL A 19 3.42 44.92 35.82
C VAL A 19 4.53 44.01 35.31
N PHE A 20 5.75 44.18 35.82
CA PHE A 20 6.87 43.30 35.47
C PHE A 20 6.63 41.86 35.92
N GLN A 21 6.15 41.64 37.13
CA GLN A 21 5.77 40.32 37.65
C GLN A 21 4.68 39.69 36.81
N PHE A 22 3.65 40.47 36.47
CA PHE A 22 2.55 40.00 35.60
C PHE A 22 3.04 39.65 34.21
N ALA A 23 3.86 40.49 33.59
CA ALA A 23 4.45 40.20 32.28
C ALA A 23 5.40 38.98 32.30
N SER A 24 6.11 38.77 33.39
CA SER A 24 6.97 37.61 33.61
C SER A 24 6.16 36.33 33.80
N SER A 25 5.00 36.38 34.45
CA SER A 25 4.10 35.23 34.60
C SER A 25 3.46 34.84 33.27
N LEU A 26 3.20 35.81 32.39
CA LEU A 26 2.74 35.51 31.01
C LEU A 26 3.82 34.85 30.14
N LYS A 27 5.10 35.19 30.36
CA LYS A 27 6.24 34.52 29.69
C LYS A 27 6.57 33.16 30.29
N GLY A 28 6.18 32.89 31.54
CA GLY A 28 6.41 31.63 32.26
C GLY A 28 5.48 30.49 31.89
N GLY A 29 4.57 30.65 30.88
CA GLY A 29 3.65 29.63 30.40
C GLY A 29 4.30 28.46 29.67
N SER A 30 5.62 28.29 29.75
CA SER A 30 6.39 27.28 29.00
C SER A 30 6.66 25.98 29.78
N ASN A 31 5.94 25.72 30.86
CA ASN A 31 6.07 24.43 31.56
C ASN A 31 4.92 23.47 31.20
N GLN A 32 4.27 23.69 30.03
CA GLN A 32 3.33 22.72 29.51
C GLN A 32 4.11 21.48 29.10
N LYS A 33 3.72 20.35 29.68
CA LYS A 33 4.22 19.06 29.24
C LYS A 33 3.88 18.90 27.76
N THR A 34 4.89 18.66 26.93
CA THR A 34 4.72 18.37 25.50
C THR A 34 4.91 16.88 25.25
N GLN A 35 4.31 16.40 24.19
CA GLN A 35 4.45 15.03 23.69
C GLN A 35 4.87 15.07 22.22
N PRO A 36 5.78 14.19 21.79
CA PRO A 36 6.13 14.08 20.37
C PRO A 36 4.92 13.57 19.59
N VAL A 37 4.67 14.17 18.44
CA VAL A 37 3.62 13.76 17.48
C VAL A 37 4.20 13.80 16.09
N VAL A 38 4.01 12.73 15.34
CA VAL A 38 4.38 12.67 13.93
C VAL A 38 3.37 13.48 13.12
N VAL A 39 3.86 14.40 12.29
CA VAL A 39 3.05 15.22 11.38
C VAL A 39 3.54 15.06 9.94
N ALA A 40 2.64 15.22 8.97
CA ALA A 40 3.00 15.23 7.57
C ALA A 40 3.74 16.53 7.22
N VAL A 41 4.82 16.46 6.43
CA VAL A 41 5.56 17.61 5.92
C VAL A 41 4.83 18.25 4.73
N GLU A 42 4.20 17.40 3.93
CA GLU A 42 3.41 17.77 2.75
C GLU A 42 2.12 16.94 2.72
N THR A 43 1.19 17.28 1.84
CA THR A 43 -0.04 16.48 1.66
C THR A 43 0.31 15.10 1.13
N ILE A 44 -0.07 14.05 1.88
CA ILE A 44 0.14 12.65 1.52
C ILE A 44 -1.18 12.09 1.00
N PRO A 45 -1.29 11.76 -0.29
CA PRO A 45 -2.52 11.20 -0.86
C PRO A 45 -2.86 9.82 -0.28
N LYS A 46 -4.15 9.44 -0.36
CA LYS A 46 -4.61 8.08 -0.05
C LYS A 46 -3.88 7.04 -0.91
N GLY A 47 -3.51 5.92 -0.30
CA GLY A 47 -2.84 4.81 -0.97
C GLY A 47 -1.33 5.00 -1.15
N THR A 48 -0.75 6.04 -0.56
CA THR A 48 0.68 6.32 -0.64
C THR A 48 1.44 5.61 0.48
N THR A 49 2.55 4.96 0.14
CA THR A 49 3.50 4.45 1.13
C THR A 49 4.26 5.61 1.74
N ILE A 50 4.21 5.73 3.07
CA ILE A 50 4.86 6.84 3.79
C ILE A 50 6.37 6.61 3.84
N LEU A 51 7.12 7.55 3.29
CA LEU A 51 8.57 7.60 3.33
C LEU A 51 9.04 8.51 4.49
N PRO A 52 10.26 8.31 5.02
CA PRO A 52 10.78 9.11 6.13
C PRO A 52 10.79 10.62 5.87
N GLU A 53 11.03 11.04 4.63
CA GLU A 53 11.05 12.44 4.20
C GLU A 53 9.66 13.12 4.19
N MET A 54 8.59 12.36 4.16
CA MET A 54 7.20 12.86 4.14
C MET A 54 6.69 13.24 5.53
N ILE A 55 7.43 12.89 6.58
CA ILE A 55 6.99 13.07 7.97
C ILE A 55 8.05 13.78 8.81
N THR A 56 7.61 14.43 9.87
CA THR A 56 8.49 15.00 10.89
C THR A 56 7.85 14.88 12.27
N VAL A 57 8.66 15.00 13.34
CA VAL A 57 8.16 14.94 14.72
C VAL A 57 8.10 16.34 15.29
N LYS A 58 6.91 16.77 15.74
CA LYS A 58 6.69 18.05 16.42
C LYS A 58 6.34 17.83 17.88
N GLN A 59 6.79 18.75 18.76
CA GLN A 59 6.40 18.77 20.18
C GLN A 59 5.08 19.52 20.32
N VAL A 60 4.03 18.81 20.75
CA VAL A 60 2.69 19.38 20.93
C VAL A 60 2.31 19.33 22.40
N PRO A 61 1.71 20.40 22.99
CA PRO A 61 1.23 20.35 24.36
C PRO A 61 0.23 19.21 24.56
N VAL A 62 0.37 18.45 25.65
CA VAL A 62 -0.39 17.22 25.90
C VAL A 62 -1.91 17.43 25.79
N ASP A 63 -2.39 18.61 26.20
CA ASP A 63 -3.82 18.93 26.15
C ASP A 63 -4.40 19.03 24.71
N PHE A 64 -3.53 19.17 23.71
CA PHE A 64 -3.91 19.26 22.28
C PHE A 64 -3.54 18.01 21.47
N VAL A 65 -2.95 17.01 22.09
CA VAL A 65 -2.58 15.76 21.40
C VAL A 65 -3.80 14.88 21.25
N ASN A 66 -4.11 14.50 20.01
CA ASN A 66 -5.13 13.48 19.75
C ASN A 66 -4.60 12.13 20.28
N PRO A 67 -5.38 11.37 21.08
CA PRO A 67 -4.96 10.06 21.60
C PRO A 67 -4.59 9.03 20.53
N LEU A 68 -5.06 9.22 19.31
CA LEU A 68 -4.76 8.35 18.16
C LEU A 68 -3.54 8.80 17.36
N SER A 69 -2.92 9.93 17.74
CA SER A 69 -1.70 10.40 17.07
C SER A 69 -0.54 9.46 17.33
N VAL A 70 0.25 9.20 16.29
CA VAL A 70 1.47 8.41 16.40
C VAL A 70 2.61 9.30 16.89
N SER A 71 3.41 8.78 17.81
CA SER A 71 4.50 9.55 18.45
C SER A 71 5.88 9.25 17.86
N ASN A 72 6.05 8.10 17.21
CA ASN A 72 7.32 7.64 16.65
C ASN A 72 7.21 7.50 15.12
N GLY A 73 8.14 8.10 14.37
CA GLY A 73 8.19 8.03 12.92
C GLY A 73 8.41 6.62 12.36
N GLU A 74 9.11 5.75 13.12
CA GLU A 74 9.34 4.36 12.73
C GLU A 74 8.03 3.56 12.64
N ASP A 75 7.03 3.88 13.49
CA ASP A 75 5.72 3.23 13.50
C ASP A 75 4.84 3.63 12.29
N VAL A 76 5.25 4.65 11.56
CA VAL A 76 4.53 5.24 10.41
C VAL A 76 5.22 4.93 9.09
N THR A 77 6.54 4.90 9.08
CA THR A 77 7.33 4.66 7.87
C THR A 77 7.04 3.27 7.28
N GLY A 78 6.83 3.22 5.96
CA GLY A 78 6.49 2.00 5.24
C GLY A 78 5.01 1.59 5.32
N ARG A 79 4.19 2.31 6.11
CA ARG A 79 2.74 2.09 6.13
C ARG A 79 2.05 2.84 4.99
N ILE A 80 0.88 2.37 4.59
CA ILE A 80 0.10 2.97 3.50
C ILE A 80 -1.05 3.79 4.09
N THR A 81 -1.27 4.98 3.56
CA THR A 81 -2.38 5.86 3.95
C THR A 81 -3.73 5.32 3.48
N ARG A 82 -4.71 5.24 4.38
CA ARG A 82 -6.12 4.88 4.07
C ARG A 82 -6.93 6.08 3.57
N GLU A 83 -6.50 7.27 3.94
CA GLU A 83 -7.10 8.56 3.59
C GLU A 83 -5.99 9.56 3.32
N SER A 84 -6.29 10.67 2.64
CA SER A 84 -5.35 11.78 2.48
C SER A 84 -5.02 12.39 3.84
N ILE A 85 -3.76 12.74 4.05
CA ILE A 85 -3.26 13.47 5.23
C ILE A 85 -2.73 14.80 4.73
N GLU A 86 -3.27 15.90 5.24
CA GLU A 86 -2.85 17.23 4.81
C GLU A 86 -1.51 17.63 5.43
N ALA A 87 -0.82 18.58 4.78
CA ALA A 87 0.41 19.15 5.31
C ALA A 87 0.19 19.70 6.72
N ASP A 88 1.16 19.50 7.62
CA ASP A 88 1.11 19.84 9.06
C ASP A 88 0.05 19.09 9.90
N GLU A 89 -0.71 18.18 9.30
CA GLU A 89 -1.68 17.37 10.02
C GLU A 89 -0.99 16.23 10.81
N PRO A 90 -1.43 15.97 12.07
CA PRO A 90 -0.97 14.83 12.84
C PRO A 90 -1.33 13.50 12.16
N VAL A 91 -0.36 12.61 12.04
CA VAL A 91 -0.60 11.27 11.54
C VAL A 91 -1.32 10.44 12.59
N LEU A 92 -2.56 10.03 12.28
CA LEU A 92 -3.38 9.19 13.15
C LEU A 92 -3.21 7.72 12.80
N SER A 93 -3.13 6.85 13.81
CA SER A 93 -3.03 5.39 13.63
C SER A 93 -4.21 4.80 12.82
N THR A 94 -5.40 5.40 12.93
CA THR A 94 -6.60 4.98 12.18
C THR A 94 -6.54 5.28 10.69
N ARG A 95 -5.74 6.26 10.28
CA ARG A 95 -5.53 6.61 8.87
C ARG A 95 -4.43 5.79 8.19
N LEU A 96 -3.77 4.93 8.95
CA LEU A 96 -2.74 4.05 8.43
C LEU A 96 -3.30 2.64 8.24
N SER A 97 -2.80 1.95 7.23
CA SER A 97 -3.04 0.52 7.08
C SER A 97 -2.35 -0.23 8.24
N ASP A 98 -2.97 -1.30 8.69
CA ASP A 98 -2.30 -2.22 9.60
C ASP A 98 -1.12 -2.87 8.87
N VAL A 99 0.04 -2.95 9.53
CA VAL A 99 1.25 -3.57 8.94
C VAL A 99 0.95 -5.00 8.48
N ASN A 100 0.12 -5.72 9.24
CA ASN A 100 -0.31 -7.07 8.88
C ASN A 100 -1.34 -7.10 7.74
N GLN A 101 -2.15 -6.05 7.55
CA GLN A 101 -3.12 -5.98 6.45
C GLN A 101 -2.47 -5.60 5.11
N VAL A 102 -1.42 -4.79 5.12
CA VAL A 102 -0.65 -4.48 3.89
C VAL A 102 0.00 -5.74 3.36
N ASN A 103 0.60 -6.54 4.24
CA ASN A 103 1.24 -7.81 3.87
C ASN A 103 0.25 -8.90 3.47
N ASN A 104 -1.03 -8.79 3.88
CA ASN A 104 -2.06 -9.80 3.60
C ASN A 104 -3.13 -9.34 2.60
N SER A 105 -3.16 -8.08 2.20
CA SER A 105 -4.13 -7.60 1.23
C SER A 105 -3.53 -7.59 -0.16
N LEU A 106 -4.00 -8.53 -0.99
CA LEU A 106 -3.58 -8.68 -2.38
C LEU A 106 -3.69 -7.38 -3.19
N SER A 107 -4.65 -6.50 -2.84
CA SER A 107 -4.84 -5.22 -3.54
C SER A 107 -3.65 -4.27 -3.46
N TYR A 108 -2.82 -4.34 -2.42
CA TYR A 108 -1.60 -3.54 -2.30
C TYR A 108 -0.40 -4.13 -3.07
N ALA A 109 -0.48 -5.41 -3.45
CA ALA A 109 0.51 -6.07 -4.28
C ALA A 109 0.22 -5.89 -5.79
N VAL A 110 -0.87 -5.22 -6.15
CA VAL A 110 -1.22 -4.97 -7.55
C VAL A 110 -0.69 -3.62 -7.98
N ASP A 111 0.27 -3.62 -8.88
CA ASP A 111 0.87 -2.43 -9.46
C ASP A 111 -0.11 -1.62 -10.31
N GLN A 112 0.19 -0.34 -10.52
CA GLN A 112 -0.56 0.53 -11.43
C GLN A 112 -0.55 -0.06 -12.85
N ASN A 113 -1.69 -0.03 -13.54
CA ASN A 113 -1.93 -0.63 -14.86
C ASN A 113 -1.88 -2.17 -14.91
N TYR A 114 -1.89 -2.83 -13.74
CA TYR A 114 -2.05 -4.28 -13.62
C TYR A 114 -3.34 -4.63 -12.88
N ARG A 115 -3.72 -5.89 -12.97
CA ARG A 115 -4.85 -6.47 -12.23
C ARG A 115 -4.47 -7.86 -11.74
N ALA A 116 -4.90 -8.22 -10.55
CA ALA A 116 -4.81 -9.58 -10.05
C ALA A 116 -5.93 -10.43 -10.65
N MET A 117 -5.58 -11.56 -11.25
CA MET A 117 -6.53 -12.51 -11.81
C MET A 117 -6.23 -13.92 -11.27
N THR A 118 -7.23 -14.58 -10.74
CA THR A 118 -7.10 -15.95 -10.25
C THR A 118 -7.44 -16.94 -11.34
N ILE A 119 -6.53 -17.88 -11.58
CA ILE A 119 -6.63 -18.96 -12.56
C ILE A 119 -6.80 -20.25 -11.78
N GLN A 120 -7.86 -21.00 -12.09
CA GLN A 120 -8.04 -22.33 -11.51
C GLN A 120 -7.04 -23.29 -12.16
N THR A 121 -6.36 -24.11 -11.36
CA THR A 121 -5.37 -25.05 -11.84
C THR A 121 -5.62 -26.43 -11.24
N ASP A 122 -5.18 -27.44 -11.94
CA ASP A 122 -5.09 -28.82 -11.49
C ASP A 122 -3.62 -29.29 -11.55
N GLU A 123 -3.36 -30.55 -11.32
CA GLU A 123 -2.02 -31.14 -11.37
C GLU A 123 -1.33 -30.94 -12.73
N ILE A 124 -2.09 -30.97 -13.84
CA ILE A 124 -1.55 -30.86 -15.20
C ILE A 124 -1.41 -29.40 -15.62
N THR A 125 -2.41 -28.57 -15.34
CA THR A 125 -2.45 -27.17 -15.76
C THR A 125 -1.62 -26.25 -14.88
N GLY A 126 -1.30 -26.67 -13.64
CA GLY A 126 -0.56 -25.94 -12.62
C GLY A 126 0.83 -26.49 -12.33
N VAL A 127 1.46 -27.20 -13.28
CA VAL A 127 2.84 -27.71 -13.15
C VAL A 127 3.02 -28.56 -11.88
N ALA A 128 2.07 -29.48 -11.65
CA ALA A 128 2.08 -30.43 -10.52
C ALA A 128 2.22 -29.75 -9.13
N GLY A 129 1.80 -28.48 -9.01
CA GLY A 129 1.86 -27.73 -7.76
C GLY A 129 3.25 -27.15 -7.42
N TYR A 130 4.16 -27.11 -8.37
CA TYR A 130 5.49 -26.50 -8.18
C TYR A 130 5.49 -24.98 -8.33
N ILE A 131 4.40 -24.37 -8.77
CA ILE A 131 4.28 -22.92 -8.85
C ILE A 131 4.19 -22.34 -7.43
N SER A 132 5.00 -21.34 -7.16
CA SER A 132 5.08 -20.64 -5.88
C SER A 132 4.89 -19.14 -6.05
N LYS A 133 4.55 -18.43 -4.97
CA LYS A 133 4.50 -16.98 -4.94
C LYS A 133 5.85 -16.37 -5.34
N GLY A 134 5.81 -15.38 -6.24
CA GLY A 134 7.00 -14.73 -6.79
C GLY A 134 7.60 -15.41 -8.02
N ASP A 135 7.09 -16.59 -8.42
CA ASP A 135 7.46 -17.20 -9.68
C ASP A 135 6.88 -16.43 -10.87
N HIS A 136 7.44 -16.68 -12.05
CA HIS A 136 6.92 -16.17 -13.30
C HIS A 136 6.44 -17.33 -14.18
N VAL A 137 5.29 -17.12 -14.81
CA VAL A 137 4.66 -18.14 -15.67
C VAL A 137 4.22 -17.54 -17.00
N ASP A 138 4.13 -18.41 -18.01
CA ASP A 138 3.48 -18.11 -19.28
C ASP A 138 2.11 -18.80 -19.31
N LEU A 139 1.12 -18.14 -19.90
CA LEU A 139 -0.19 -18.73 -20.18
C LEU A 139 -0.25 -19.15 -21.64
N VAL A 140 -0.33 -20.45 -21.88
CA VAL A 140 -0.56 -21.03 -23.21
C VAL A 140 -1.99 -21.55 -23.31
N ALA A 141 -2.67 -21.25 -24.40
CA ALA A 141 -4.02 -21.75 -24.62
C ALA A 141 -4.17 -22.36 -26.02
N THR A 142 -4.94 -23.44 -26.08
CA THR A 142 -5.38 -24.07 -27.29
C THR A 142 -6.85 -23.75 -27.49
N MET A 143 -7.19 -23.09 -28.59
CA MET A 143 -8.55 -22.63 -28.89
C MET A 143 -8.86 -22.68 -30.36
N ILE A 144 -10.14 -22.60 -30.72
CA ILE A 144 -10.59 -22.52 -32.11
C ILE A 144 -10.33 -21.11 -32.62
N ASN A 145 -9.66 -20.99 -33.77
CA ASN A 145 -9.51 -19.70 -34.44
C ASN A 145 -10.85 -19.27 -35.05
N SER A 146 -11.55 -18.39 -34.35
CA SER A 146 -12.87 -17.88 -34.78
C SER A 146 -12.79 -16.98 -36.03
N ALA A 147 -11.62 -16.45 -36.35
CA ALA A 147 -11.38 -15.61 -37.53
C ALA A 147 -11.15 -16.46 -38.81
N ASP A 148 -10.93 -17.76 -38.65
CA ASP A 148 -10.74 -18.69 -39.76
C ASP A 148 -12.07 -19.45 -40.08
N GLU A 149 -12.56 -19.32 -41.30
CA GLU A 149 -13.77 -20.03 -41.73
C GLU A 149 -13.67 -21.56 -41.54
N SER A 150 -12.47 -22.11 -41.59
CA SER A 150 -12.18 -23.53 -41.37
C SER A 150 -12.19 -23.93 -39.87
N LYS A 151 -12.35 -22.97 -38.94
CA LYS A 151 -12.40 -23.20 -37.50
C LYS A 151 -11.26 -24.09 -36.98
N ARG A 152 -10.06 -23.90 -37.51
CA ARG A 152 -8.90 -24.70 -37.11
C ARG A 152 -8.55 -24.45 -35.65
N VAL A 153 -8.17 -25.51 -34.98
CA VAL A 153 -7.63 -25.44 -33.60
C VAL A 153 -6.19 -24.97 -33.65
N MET A 154 -5.86 -24.02 -32.85
CA MET A 154 -4.49 -23.46 -32.72
C MET A 154 -4.05 -23.33 -31.27
N SER A 155 -2.78 -23.56 -31.04
CA SER A 155 -2.14 -23.29 -29.74
C SER A 155 -1.32 -22.04 -29.85
N GLN A 156 -1.44 -21.16 -28.86
CA GLN A 156 -0.67 -19.90 -28.79
C GLN A 156 -0.31 -19.51 -27.36
N THR A 157 0.77 -18.81 -27.22
CA THR A 157 1.07 -18.11 -25.98
C THR A 157 0.18 -16.89 -25.87
N VAL A 158 -0.65 -16.85 -24.84
CA VAL A 158 -1.61 -15.77 -24.60
C VAL A 158 -0.91 -14.58 -23.96
N ILE A 159 -0.09 -14.86 -22.96
CA ILE A 159 0.73 -13.87 -22.26
C ILE A 159 1.95 -14.57 -21.70
N GLU A 160 3.06 -13.85 -21.67
CA GLU A 160 4.36 -14.33 -21.17
C GLU A 160 4.80 -13.53 -19.94
N ASN A 161 5.60 -14.19 -19.11
CA ASN A 161 6.32 -13.58 -18.00
C ASN A 161 5.42 -12.83 -17.01
N ILE A 162 4.32 -13.46 -16.60
CA ILE A 162 3.41 -12.91 -15.59
C ILE A 162 3.80 -13.39 -14.20
N GLU A 163 3.84 -12.48 -13.25
CA GLU A 163 4.20 -12.76 -11.86
C GLU A 163 3.06 -13.43 -11.11
N VAL A 164 3.40 -14.42 -10.29
CA VAL A 164 2.49 -15.09 -9.36
C VAL A 164 2.43 -14.35 -8.05
N LEU A 165 1.29 -13.73 -7.76
CA LEU A 165 1.07 -12.99 -6.51
C LEU A 165 0.73 -13.90 -5.33
N GLU A 166 -0.02 -14.98 -5.59
CA GLU A 166 -0.47 -15.88 -4.53
C GLU A 166 -0.85 -17.25 -5.12
N VAL A 167 -0.67 -18.30 -4.34
CA VAL A 167 -1.11 -19.65 -4.67
C VAL A 167 -2.12 -20.07 -3.62
N GLY A 168 -3.35 -20.36 -4.06
CA GLY A 168 -4.42 -20.82 -3.20
C GLY A 168 -4.10 -22.20 -2.63
N SER A 169 -4.32 -22.36 -1.33
CA SER A 169 -4.18 -23.64 -0.65
C SER A 169 -5.19 -24.67 -1.21
N LYS A 170 -4.79 -25.91 -1.24
CA LYS A 170 -5.68 -27.05 -1.57
C LYS A 170 -6.89 -27.06 -0.63
N GLU A 171 -8.02 -26.52 -1.06
CA GLU A 171 -9.29 -26.87 -0.43
C GLU A 171 -9.66 -28.28 -0.94
N THR A 172 -9.69 -29.23 -0.01
CA THR A 172 -10.26 -30.55 -0.28
C THR A 172 -11.75 -30.37 -0.55
N THR A 173 -12.13 -30.35 -1.82
CA THR A 173 -13.54 -30.44 -2.19
C THR A 173 -14.08 -31.80 -1.72
N LYS A 174 -15.39 -31.88 -1.47
CA LYS A 174 -16.06 -33.14 -1.06
C LYS A 174 -15.83 -34.32 -2.01
N SER A 175 -15.27 -34.08 -3.20
CA SER A 175 -14.90 -35.09 -4.20
C SER A 175 -13.47 -35.61 -4.09
N GLY A 176 -12.66 -35.10 -3.16
CA GLY A 176 -11.27 -35.57 -3.01
C GLY A 176 -10.27 -34.94 -4.01
N ASP A 177 -10.71 -34.16 -4.97
CA ASP A 177 -9.84 -33.48 -5.92
C ASP A 177 -9.36 -32.15 -5.33
N ALA A 178 -8.04 -31.99 -5.25
CA ALA A 178 -7.43 -30.77 -4.77
C ALA A 178 -7.47 -29.71 -5.86
N ALA A 179 -8.47 -28.83 -5.84
CA ALA A 179 -8.46 -27.63 -6.67
C ALA A 179 -7.38 -26.68 -6.12
N THR A 180 -6.40 -26.39 -6.95
CA THR A 180 -5.38 -25.37 -6.67
C THR A 180 -5.72 -24.15 -7.52
N SER A 181 -5.48 -22.96 -7.01
CA SER A 181 -5.64 -21.73 -7.78
C SER A 181 -4.34 -20.93 -7.72
N VAL A 182 -4.04 -20.24 -8.82
CA VAL A 182 -2.88 -19.38 -8.94
C VAL A 182 -3.37 -17.97 -9.27
N THR A 183 -3.03 -17.00 -8.44
CA THR A 183 -3.36 -15.59 -8.69
C THR A 183 -2.15 -14.90 -9.30
N VAL A 184 -2.34 -14.32 -10.48
CA VAL A 184 -1.29 -13.71 -11.29
C VAL A 184 -1.54 -12.23 -11.53
N LEU A 185 -0.47 -11.50 -11.81
CA LEU A 185 -0.48 -10.08 -12.10
C LEU A 185 -0.56 -9.87 -13.62
N VAL A 186 -1.73 -9.47 -14.11
CA VAL A 186 -2.01 -9.33 -15.57
C VAL A 186 -2.02 -7.85 -15.93
N PRO A 187 -1.28 -7.41 -16.98
CA PRO A 187 -1.40 -6.07 -17.53
C PRO A 187 -2.83 -5.77 -17.99
N GLU A 188 -3.34 -4.58 -17.68
CA GLU A 188 -4.73 -4.17 -17.96
C GLU A 188 -5.14 -4.42 -19.43
N GLN A 189 -4.25 -4.10 -20.35
CA GLN A 189 -4.45 -4.30 -21.80
C GLN A 189 -4.61 -5.77 -22.24
N SER A 190 -4.16 -6.73 -21.41
CA SER A 190 -4.18 -8.14 -21.71
C SER A 190 -5.33 -8.91 -21.05
N ILE A 191 -6.09 -8.26 -20.17
CA ILE A 191 -7.13 -8.91 -19.35
C ILE A 191 -8.16 -9.61 -20.21
N LEU A 192 -8.69 -8.93 -21.23
CA LEU A 192 -9.74 -9.52 -22.08
C LEU A 192 -9.23 -10.71 -22.87
N LYS A 193 -7.98 -10.66 -23.35
CA LYS A 193 -7.34 -11.75 -24.06
C LYS A 193 -7.13 -12.96 -23.14
N VAL A 194 -6.65 -12.71 -21.93
CA VAL A 194 -6.46 -13.74 -20.90
C VAL A 194 -7.81 -14.36 -20.53
N ASN A 195 -8.82 -13.53 -20.22
CA ASN A 195 -10.14 -14.01 -19.85
C ASN A 195 -10.78 -14.87 -20.95
N TYR A 196 -10.68 -14.46 -22.21
CA TYR A 196 -11.16 -15.24 -23.34
C TYR A 196 -10.47 -16.61 -23.41
N ALA A 197 -9.15 -16.64 -23.25
CA ALA A 197 -8.39 -17.88 -23.28
C ALA A 197 -8.75 -18.85 -22.14
N LEU A 198 -9.06 -18.31 -20.96
CA LEU A 198 -9.47 -19.10 -19.79
C LEU A 198 -10.90 -19.65 -19.93
N THR A 199 -11.78 -18.92 -20.63
CA THR A 199 -13.20 -19.28 -20.76
C THR A 199 -13.43 -20.24 -21.94
N GLU A 200 -12.83 -19.97 -23.11
CA GLU A 200 -13.10 -20.68 -24.36
C GLU A 200 -11.99 -21.66 -24.75
N GLY A 201 -10.79 -21.49 -24.13
CA GLY A 201 -9.63 -22.31 -24.46
C GLY A 201 -9.37 -23.44 -23.47
N LYS A 202 -8.59 -24.42 -23.90
CA LYS A 202 -7.87 -25.34 -23.02
C LYS A 202 -6.52 -24.70 -22.71
N TYR A 203 -6.30 -24.29 -21.46
CA TYR A 203 -5.10 -23.56 -21.09
C TYR A 203 -4.16 -24.35 -20.18
N ARG A 204 -2.91 -23.90 -20.09
CA ARG A 204 -1.89 -24.38 -19.16
C ARG A 204 -1.00 -23.22 -18.74
N LEU A 205 -0.53 -23.26 -17.51
CA LEU A 205 0.56 -22.42 -17.02
C LEU A 205 1.88 -23.13 -17.28
N ILE A 206 2.86 -22.41 -17.75
CA ILE A 206 4.21 -22.90 -18.01
C ILE A 206 5.13 -22.13 -17.07
N LEU A 207 5.81 -22.84 -16.17
CA LEU A 207 6.73 -22.25 -15.20
C LEU A 207 8.02 -21.81 -15.91
N ARG A 208 8.44 -20.58 -15.66
CA ARG A 208 9.69 -20.02 -16.20
C ARG A 208 10.85 -20.24 -15.25
N SER A 209 12.06 -20.22 -15.82
CA SER A 209 13.27 -20.09 -15.00
C SER A 209 13.28 -18.70 -14.33
N PRO A 210 13.69 -18.60 -13.05
CA PRO A 210 13.71 -17.31 -12.34
C PRO A 210 14.70 -16.28 -12.93
N VAL A 211 15.63 -16.71 -13.80
CA VAL A 211 16.59 -15.84 -14.50
C VAL A 211 16.17 -15.49 -15.93
N ASP A 212 15.03 -16.05 -16.42
CA ASP A 212 14.56 -15.83 -17.79
C ASP A 212 13.45 -14.78 -17.83
N GLY A 213 13.82 -13.53 -18.12
CA GLY A 213 12.89 -12.43 -18.38
C GLY A 213 12.56 -12.21 -19.85
N THR A 214 12.99 -13.09 -20.76
CA THR A 214 12.87 -12.89 -22.21
C THR A 214 11.41 -13.05 -22.67
N ILE A 215 10.90 -12.11 -23.47
CA ILE A 215 9.61 -12.23 -24.17
C ILE A 215 9.89 -12.72 -25.59
N ALA A 216 9.53 -13.96 -25.85
CA ALA A 216 9.83 -14.62 -27.14
C ALA A 216 8.74 -14.39 -28.19
N ASN A 217 7.50 -14.17 -27.76
CA ASN A 217 6.31 -13.98 -28.59
C ASN A 217 6.25 -14.99 -29.76
N PRO A 218 6.24 -16.32 -29.47
CA PRO A 218 6.30 -17.35 -30.47
C PRO A 218 5.06 -17.33 -31.40
N ALA A 219 5.27 -17.62 -32.66
CA ALA A 219 4.15 -17.74 -33.61
C ALA A 219 3.17 -18.85 -33.16
N PRO A 220 1.86 -18.66 -33.36
CA PRO A 220 0.86 -19.70 -33.06
C PRO A 220 1.12 -20.94 -33.87
N TYR A 221 0.89 -22.10 -33.23
CA TYR A 221 0.99 -23.38 -33.88
C TYR A 221 -0.42 -23.89 -34.28
N ALA A 222 -0.61 -24.19 -35.55
CA ALA A 222 -1.78 -24.87 -36.06
C ALA A 222 -1.30 -26.10 -36.90
N PRO A 223 -1.78 -27.33 -36.61
CA PRO A 223 -1.40 -28.54 -37.34
C PRO A 223 -1.97 -28.58 -38.74
#